data_51d00955e0a883fdd48acf89381c962e
#
_entry.id   51d00955e0a883fdd48acf89381c962e
#
_cell.length_a   1.000
_cell.length_b   1.000
_cell.length_c   1.000
_cell.angle_alpha   90.00
_cell.angle_beta   90.00
_cell.angle_gamma   90.00
#
_symmetry.space_group_name_H-M   'P 1'
#
loop_
_entity.id
_entity.type
_entity.pdbx_description
1 polymer ?
#
loop_
_entity_poly.entity_id
_entity_poly.type
_entity_poly.pdbx_seq_one_letter_code
_entity_poly.pdbx_strand_id
1 'polypeptide(L)'
;MSAHSTRSFALAKALINQPELLLLDEPTASLDPDTADWVRQHLQDYRKAHDATILLASHNMLEVERLCDRVIIMKRGRIEDDDSPDQIMARYNRATLEEVFLDVARGRVREGTP
;
A
#
# COMPACT_ATOMS: atom_id res chain seq x y z
N MET A 1 -14.96 19.04 12.54
CA MET A 1 -13.91 18.00 12.63
C MET A 1 -13.29 17.83 11.27
N SER A 2 -11.97 17.78 11.19
CA SER A 2 -11.29 17.61 9.92
C SER A 2 -11.39 16.16 9.43
N ALA A 3 -11.24 15.95 8.11
CA ALA A 3 -11.31 14.63 7.51
C ALA A 3 -10.24 13.68 8.07
N HIS A 4 -9.02 14.16 8.29
CA HIS A 4 -7.96 13.30 8.81
C HIS A 4 -8.15 12.95 10.30
N SER A 5 -8.78 13.81 11.09
CA SER A 5 -9.15 13.45 12.46
C SER A 5 -10.16 12.31 12.47
N THR A 6 -11.12 12.33 11.55
CA THR A 6 -12.10 11.26 11.39
C THR A 6 -11.44 9.95 10.97
N ARG A 7 -10.48 9.99 10.03
CA ARG A 7 -9.74 8.81 9.60
C ARG A 7 -8.90 8.21 10.73
N SER A 8 -8.20 9.05 11.47
CA SER A 8 -7.36 8.59 12.59
C SER A 8 -8.20 7.91 13.67
N PHE A 9 -9.37 8.47 13.96
CA PHE A 9 -10.29 7.88 14.92
C PHE A 9 -10.83 6.54 14.43
N ALA A 10 -11.19 6.45 13.14
CA ALA A 10 -11.68 5.22 12.55
C ALA A 10 -10.62 4.11 12.60
N LEU A 11 -9.36 4.45 12.32
CA LEU A 11 -8.26 3.51 12.40
C LEU A 11 -8.05 3.00 13.82
N ALA A 12 -8.02 3.91 14.81
CA ALA A 12 -7.86 3.53 16.20
C ALA A 12 -8.98 2.60 16.64
N LYS A 13 -10.21 2.88 16.24
CA LYS A 13 -11.36 2.06 16.55
C LYS A 13 -11.23 0.66 15.94
N ALA A 14 -10.75 0.57 14.70
CA ALA A 14 -10.55 -0.71 14.03
C ALA A 14 -9.53 -1.58 14.77
N LEU A 15 -8.50 -0.99 15.36
CA LEU A 15 -7.44 -1.72 16.05
C LEU A 15 -7.81 -2.15 17.47
N ILE A 16 -8.85 -1.57 18.08
CA ILE A 16 -9.24 -1.90 19.45
C ILE A 16 -9.55 -3.38 19.64
N ASN A 17 -10.19 -4.01 18.66
CA ASN A 17 -10.57 -5.41 18.74
C ASN A 17 -9.46 -6.38 18.33
N GLN A 18 -8.26 -5.88 18.04
CA GLN A 18 -7.09 -6.67 17.66
C GLN A 18 -7.39 -7.69 16.53
N PRO A 19 -7.86 -7.23 15.36
CA PRO A 19 -8.23 -8.15 14.28
C PRO A 19 -7.01 -8.87 13.70
N GLU A 20 -7.21 -10.10 13.24
CA GLU A 20 -6.19 -10.87 12.52
C GLU A 20 -6.05 -10.39 11.07
N LEU A 21 -7.11 -9.86 10.50
CA LEU A 21 -7.12 -9.30 9.16
C LEU A 21 -7.64 -7.88 9.22
N LEU A 22 -6.88 -6.96 8.70
CA LEU A 22 -7.24 -5.54 8.66
C LEU A 22 -7.29 -5.09 7.20
N LEU A 23 -8.44 -4.53 6.80
CA LEU A 23 -8.64 -4.01 5.45
C LEU A 23 -8.62 -2.49 5.51
N LEU A 24 -7.70 -1.86 4.78
CA LEU A 24 -7.52 -0.42 4.78
C LEU A 24 -7.58 0.13 3.36
N ASP A 25 -8.34 1.21 3.20
CA ASP A 25 -8.46 1.91 1.92
C ASP A 25 -7.94 3.33 2.09
N GLU A 26 -6.82 3.63 1.43
CA GLU A 26 -6.18 4.94 1.47
C GLU A 26 -6.01 5.46 2.91
N PRO A 27 -5.36 4.68 3.81
CA PRO A 27 -5.38 5.01 5.25
C PRO A 27 -4.66 6.32 5.60
N THR A 28 -3.74 6.78 4.76
CA THR A 28 -3.00 8.01 5.02
C THR A 28 -3.36 9.15 4.07
N ALA A 29 -4.34 8.95 3.19
CA ALA A 29 -4.76 9.99 2.26
C ALA A 29 -5.31 11.19 3.03
N SER A 30 -4.95 12.40 2.59
CA SER A 30 -5.37 13.67 3.18
C SER A 30 -4.77 13.95 4.56
N LEU A 31 -3.85 13.12 5.04
CA LEU A 31 -3.13 13.40 6.27
C LEU A 31 -1.89 14.25 5.98
N ASP A 32 -1.50 15.09 6.94
CA ASP A 32 -0.22 15.77 6.86
C ASP A 32 0.93 14.74 6.96
N PRO A 33 2.14 15.07 6.49
CA PRO A 33 3.24 14.10 6.47
C PRO A 33 3.58 13.50 7.83
N ASP A 34 3.50 14.29 8.87
CA ASP A 34 3.84 13.86 10.23
C ASP A 34 2.84 12.83 10.74
N THR A 35 1.54 13.13 10.59
CA THR A 35 0.47 12.21 11.00
C THR A 35 0.49 10.95 10.14
N ALA A 36 0.73 11.07 8.84
CA ALA A 36 0.82 9.92 7.95
C ALA A 36 1.95 8.98 8.36
N ASP A 37 3.11 9.53 8.72
CA ASP A 37 4.25 8.74 9.16
C ASP A 37 3.93 8.00 10.47
N TRP A 38 3.28 8.68 11.40
CA TRP A 38 2.84 8.08 12.66
C TRP A 38 1.89 6.91 12.42
N VAL A 39 0.92 7.07 11.52
CA VAL A 39 -0.03 6.01 11.16
C VAL A 39 0.70 4.82 10.55
N ARG A 40 1.64 5.04 9.62
CA ARG A 40 2.41 3.95 9.00
C ARG A 40 3.20 3.18 10.05
N GLN A 41 3.85 3.87 10.96
CA GLN A 41 4.63 3.23 12.01
C GLN A 41 3.73 2.39 12.92
N HIS A 42 2.57 2.89 13.27
CA HIS A 42 1.60 2.16 14.08
C HIS A 42 1.10 0.90 13.39
N LEU A 43 0.85 0.97 12.08
CA LEU A 43 0.42 -0.19 11.31
C LEU A 43 1.50 -1.27 11.27
N GLN A 44 2.76 -0.87 11.07
CA GLN A 44 3.88 -1.82 11.08
C GLN A 44 4.05 -2.47 12.43
N ASP A 45 3.98 -1.69 13.50
CA ASP A 45 4.11 -2.21 14.87
C ASP A 45 2.97 -3.17 15.19
N TYR A 46 1.76 -2.82 14.81
CA TYR A 46 0.59 -3.68 15.01
C TYR A 46 0.75 -5.02 14.30
N ARG A 47 1.16 -4.98 13.03
CA ARG A 47 1.34 -6.19 12.23
C ARG A 47 2.36 -7.13 12.87
N LYS A 48 3.47 -6.60 13.35
CA LYS A 48 4.52 -7.39 14.00
C LYS A 48 4.08 -7.94 15.35
N ALA A 49 3.41 -7.11 16.15
CA ALA A 49 3.02 -7.48 17.51
C ALA A 49 1.93 -8.53 17.55
N HIS A 50 1.03 -8.55 16.56
CA HIS A 50 -0.15 -9.42 16.55
C HIS A 50 -0.14 -10.44 15.41
N ASP A 51 0.95 -10.53 14.66
CA ASP A 51 1.05 -11.41 13.49
C ASP A 51 -0.17 -11.26 12.56
N ALA A 52 -0.58 -10.01 12.37
CA ALA A 52 -1.77 -9.69 11.60
C ALA A 52 -1.46 -9.57 10.09
N THR A 53 -2.47 -9.82 9.28
CA THR A 53 -2.43 -9.56 7.85
C THR A 53 -3.12 -8.24 7.57
N ILE A 54 -2.46 -7.36 6.83
CA ILE A 54 -3.03 -6.08 6.44
C ILE A 54 -3.16 -6.05 4.91
N LEU A 55 -4.38 -5.87 4.42
CA LEU A 55 -4.64 -5.62 3.01
C LEU A 55 -4.88 -4.14 2.82
N LEU A 56 -4.02 -3.50 2.03
CA LEU A 56 -3.97 -2.06 1.88
C LEU A 56 -4.24 -1.68 0.43
N ALA A 57 -5.22 -0.83 0.19
CA ALA A 57 -5.42 -0.20 -1.11
C ALA A 57 -4.89 1.23 -1.05
N SER A 58 -4.02 1.59 -1.98
CA SER A 58 -3.41 2.92 -1.98
C SER A 58 -2.97 3.33 -3.39
N HIS A 59 -3.03 4.63 -3.66
CA HIS A 59 -2.43 5.25 -4.85
C HIS A 59 -1.07 5.87 -4.53
N ASN A 60 -0.68 5.88 -3.26
CA ASN A 60 0.62 6.40 -2.85
C ASN A 60 1.66 5.29 -2.98
N MET A 61 2.37 5.26 -4.09
CA MET A 61 3.32 4.19 -4.40
C MET A 61 4.50 4.15 -3.43
N LEU A 62 4.91 5.28 -2.90
CA LEU A 62 5.98 5.31 -1.90
C LEU A 62 5.56 4.61 -0.61
N GLU A 63 4.32 4.82 -0.19
CA GLU A 63 3.75 4.12 0.96
C GLU A 63 3.67 2.62 0.72
N VAL A 64 3.25 2.21 -0.48
CA VAL A 64 3.17 0.80 -0.87
C VAL A 64 4.56 0.15 -0.81
N GLU A 65 5.58 0.82 -1.35
CA GLU A 65 6.96 0.30 -1.28
C GLU A 65 7.42 0.10 0.16
N ARG A 66 7.08 1.02 1.04
CA ARG A 66 7.53 0.99 2.44
C ARG A 66 6.82 -0.04 3.29
N LEU A 67 5.52 -0.21 3.07
CA LEU A 67 4.68 -0.99 3.97
C LEU A 67 4.40 -2.39 3.50
N CYS A 68 4.41 -2.64 2.20
CA CYS A 68 3.89 -3.88 1.65
C CYS A 68 4.99 -4.87 1.33
N ASP A 69 4.80 -6.11 1.77
CA ASP A 69 5.68 -7.21 1.41
C ASP A 69 5.32 -7.75 0.03
N ARG A 70 4.07 -7.59 -0.36
CA ARG A 70 3.55 -8.09 -1.63
C ARG A 70 2.58 -7.07 -2.21
N VAL A 71 2.65 -6.87 -3.51
CA VAL A 71 1.84 -5.90 -4.23
C VAL A 71 1.10 -6.60 -5.35
N ILE A 72 -0.19 -6.31 -5.46
CA ILE A 72 -1.02 -6.74 -6.58
C ILE A 72 -1.37 -5.50 -7.37
N ILE A 73 -0.93 -5.45 -8.63
CA ILE A 73 -1.25 -4.35 -9.53
C ILE A 73 -2.44 -4.74 -10.38
N MET A 74 -3.47 -3.93 -10.36
CA MET A 74 -4.69 -4.20 -11.11
C MET A 74 -4.93 -3.12 -12.15
N LYS A 75 -5.48 -3.53 -13.29
CA LYS A 75 -5.90 -2.62 -14.35
C LYS A 75 -7.15 -3.18 -15.00
N ARG A 76 -8.21 -2.38 -15.05
CA ARG A 76 -9.48 -2.74 -15.71
C ARG A 76 -10.04 -4.07 -15.21
N GLY A 77 -9.95 -4.30 -13.89
CA GLY A 77 -10.47 -5.53 -13.30
C GLY A 77 -9.59 -6.76 -13.45
N ARG A 78 -8.39 -6.61 -13.99
CA ARG A 78 -7.44 -7.72 -14.18
C ARG A 78 -6.20 -7.50 -13.34
N ILE A 79 -5.60 -8.60 -12.91
CA ILE A 79 -4.30 -8.57 -12.23
C ILE A 79 -3.22 -8.51 -13.30
N GLU A 80 -2.45 -7.42 -13.28
CA GLU A 80 -1.34 -7.21 -14.21
C GLU A 80 -0.03 -7.77 -13.66
N ASP A 81 0.17 -7.69 -12.34
CA ASP A 81 1.34 -8.27 -11.69
C ASP A 81 1.02 -8.54 -10.21
N ASP A 82 1.79 -9.45 -9.61
CA ASP A 82 1.58 -9.89 -8.25
C ASP A 82 2.89 -10.46 -7.71
N ASP A 83 3.63 -9.66 -6.95
CA ASP A 83 4.90 -10.07 -6.37
C ASP A 83 5.37 -9.05 -5.33
N SER A 84 6.57 -9.24 -4.79
CA SER A 84 7.18 -8.23 -3.94
C SER A 84 7.49 -6.96 -4.73
N PRO A 85 7.54 -5.80 -4.07
CA PRO A 85 7.90 -4.56 -4.76
C PRO A 85 9.23 -4.66 -5.52
N ASP A 86 10.24 -5.25 -4.92
CA ASP A 86 11.56 -5.37 -5.54
C ASP A 86 11.53 -6.21 -6.81
N GLN A 87 10.81 -7.33 -6.80
CA GLN A 87 10.69 -8.19 -7.97
C GLN A 87 9.92 -7.50 -9.09
N ILE A 88 8.86 -6.78 -8.75
CA ILE A 88 8.08 -6.04 -9.74
C ILE A 88 8.94 -4.95 -10.38
N MET A 89 9.66 -4.17 -9.58
CA MET A 89 10.55 -3.13 -10.10
C MET A 89 11.62 -3.71 -11.01
N ALA A 90 12.17 -4.87 -10.66
CA ALA A 90 13.16 -5.54 -11.50
C ALA A 90 12.58 -5.98 -12.84
N ARG A 91 11.36 -6.52 -12.85
CA ARG A 91 10.71 -6.96 -14.09
C ARG A 91 10.45 -5.83 -15.07
N TYR A 92 10.12 -4.65 -14.56
CA TYR A 92 9.86 -3.47 -15.39
C TYR A 92 11.12 -2.66 -15.64
N ASN A 93 12.23 -3.04 -15.01
CA ASN A 93 13.49 -2.30 -15.09
C ASN A 93 13.31 -0.85 -14.64
N ARG A 94 12.66 -0.67 -13.50
CA ARG A 94 12.38 0.64 -12.92
C ARG A 94 12.93 0.75 -11.50
N ALA A 95 13.28 1.97 -11.11
CA ALA A 95 13.81 2.27 -9.79
C ALA A 95 12.73 2.47 -8.74
N THR A 96 11.49 2.76 -9.14
CA THR A 96 10.38 3.03 -8.23
C THR A 96 9.10 2.32 -8.67
N LEU A 97 8.22 2.02 -7.72
CA LEU A 97 6.90 1.48 -8.02
C LEU A 97 6.02 2.49 -8.76
N GLU A 98 6.22 3.79 -8.51
CA GLU A 98 5.48 4.82 -9.24
C GLU A 98 5.73 4.72 -10.74
N GLU A 99 6.99 4.51 -11.13
CA GLU A 99 7.34 4.33 -12.54
C GLU A 99 6.70 3.06 -13.12
N VAL A 100 6.69 1.97 -12.35
CA VAL A 100 6.01 0.73 -12.76
C VAL A 100 4.52 0.99 -12.95
N PHE A 101 3.89 1.67 -12.00
CA PHE A 101 2.47 1.99 -12.08
C PHE A 101 2.14 2.80 -13.33
N LEU A 102 2.98 3.78 -13.65
CA LEU A 102 2.81 4.57 -14.88
C LEU A 102 2.96 3.71 -16.13
N ASP A 103 3.91 2.78 -16.14
CA ASP A 103 4.08 1.87 -17.27
C ASP A 103 2.84 1.01 -17.48
N VAL A 104 2.31 0.45 -16.41
CA VAL A 104 1.07 -0.36 -16.48
C VAL A 104 -0.10 0.49 -16.96
N ALA A 105 -0.26 1.69 -16.40
CA ALA A 105 -1.36 2.59 -16.77
C ALA A 105 -1.29 2.99 -18.25
N ARG A 106 -0.09 3.09 -18.80
CA ARG A 106 0.13 3.46 -20.21
C ARG A 106 0.19 2.25 -21.15
N GLY A 107 -0.02 1.04 -20.62
CA GLY A 107 -0.02 -0.17 -21.43
C GLY A 107 1.35 -0.67 -21.83
N ARG A 108 2.42 -0.25 -21.15
CA ARG A 108 3.78 -0.75 -21.42
C ARG A 108 3.94 -2.15 -20.86
N VAL A 109 4.65 -2.99 -21.62
CA VAL A 109 4.93 -4.35 -21.18
C VAL A 109 6.17 -4.41 -20.29
N ARG A 110 6.22 -5.44 -19.44
CA ARG A 110 7.39 -5.71 -18.61
C ARG A 110 8.58 -6.05 -19.51
N GLU A 111 9.76 -5.62 -19.08
CA GLU A 111 10.98 -6.03 -19.77
C GLU A 111 11.21 -7.54 -19.61
N GLY A 112 11.75 -8.16 -20.66
CA GLY A 112 11.97 -9.59 -20.68
C GLY A 112 10.72 -10.42 -20.93
N THR A 113 9.57 -9.80 -21.16
CA THR A 113 8.33 -10.49 -21.50
C THR A 113 8.22 -10.61 -23.01
N PRO A 114 8.06 -11.81 -23.53
CA PRO A 114 7.91 -12.00 -24.99
C PRO A 114 6.65 -11.36 -25.53
#